data_4ff73f181596d255f0bc9225556bc9cc
#
_entry.id   4ff73f181596d255f0bc9225556bc9cc
#
_cell.length_a   1.000
_cell.length_b   1.000
_cell.length_c   1.000
_cell.angle_alpha   90.00
_cell.angle_beta   90.00
_cell.angle_gamma   90.00
#
_symmetry.space_group_name_H-M   'P 1'
#
loop_
_entity.id
_entity.type
_entity.pdbx_description
1 polymer ?
#
loop_
_entity_poly.entity_id
_entity_poly.type
_entity_poly.pdbx_seq_one_letter_code
_entity_poly.pdbx_strand_id
1 'polypeptide(L)'
;MGFDLIIQGGTVVDGTGEASYCADLGIKNGEITGIGDLSASECPRVLDATNLVVTPGFIDIHSHSDFTVLVDPRAQSSIYQGVTTELIGNCGHGCAPITDPERFIGNIYGYTTDLLIDWHSYEEYIERLTDARPAINLAPLIPNGNLRIASVTDHTRASTGSEIV
;
A
#
# COMPACT_ATOMS: atom_id res chain seq x y z
N MET A 1 28.26 9.01 -14.32
CA MET A 1 27.16 9.55 -13.50
C MET A 1 27.01 8.63 -12.29
N GLY A 2 27.13 9.16 -11.06
CA GLY A 2 27.07 8.34 -9.84
C GLY A 2 25.63 7.92 -9.49
N PHE A 3 25.51 6.86 -8.69
CA PHE A 3 24.27 6.41 -8.08
C PHE A 3 24.00 7.19 -6.78
N ASP A 4 22.74 7.22 -6.35
CA ASP A 4 22.34 7.81 -5.06
C ASP A 4 22.48 6.78 -3.94
N LEU A 5 22.29 5.49 -4.27
CA LEU A 5 22.44 4.33 -3.41
C LEU A 5 22.93 3.13 -4.23
N ILE A 6 23.86 2.37 -3.67
CA ILE A 6 24.20 1.02 -4.15
C ILE A 6 23.84 0.00 -3.07
N ILE A 7 23.13 -1.07 -3.45
CA ILE A 7 22.96 -2.28 -2.65
C ILE A 7 24.00 -3.28 -3.15
N GLN A 8 24.96 -3.64 -2.31
CA GLN A 8 26.16 -4.36 -2.74
C GLN A 8 26.22 -5.79 -2.22
N GLY A 9 26.64 -6.72 -3.07
CA GLY A 9 27.01 -8.11 -2.67
C GLY A 9 25.84 -9.02 -2.31
N GLY A 10 24.63 -8.67 -2.67
CA GLY A 10 23.43 -9.45 -2.38
C GLY A 10 23.16 -10.58 -3.39
N THR A 11 22.38 -11.57 -2.96
CA THR A 11 21.76 -12.56 -3.85
C THR A 11 20.44 -12.03 -4.35
N VAL A 12 20.33 -11.71 -5.62
CA VAL A 12 19.13 -11.10 -6.23
C VAL A 12 18.14 -12.21 -6.62
N VAL A 13 16.88 -12.02 -6.18
CA VAL A 13 15.71 -12.77 -6.63
C VAL A 13 14.71 -11.76 -7.16
N ASP A 14 14.67 -11.58 -8.47
CA ASP A 14 14.01 -10.44 -9.13
C ASP A 14 12.51 -10.65 -9.42
N GLY A 15 11.98 -11.83 -9.11
CA GLY A 15 10.57 -12.17 -9.31
C GLY A 15 10.21 -12.63 -10.72
N THR A 16 11.17 -12.78 -11.63
CA THR A 16 10.94 -13.27 -13.01
C THR A 16 10.67 -14.77 -13.08
N GLY A 17 10.98 -15.51 -12.01
CA GLY A 17 10.95 -16.99 -11.96
C GLY A 17 12.25 -17.65 -12.40
N GLU A 18 13.24 -16.87 -12.80
CA GLU A 18 14.58 -17.36 -13.13
C GLU A 18 15.41 -17.62 -11.88
N ALA A 19 16.53 -18.30 -12.06
CA ALA A 19 17.44 -18.59 -10.94
C ALA A 19 18.02 -17.30 -10.33
N SER A 20 18.19 -17.29 -9.01
CA SER A 20 18.85 -16.19 -8.31
C SER A 20 20.30 -16.01 -8.77
N TYR A 21 20.80 -14.79 -8.70
CA TYR A 21 22.15 -14.43 -9.10
C TYR A 21 22.77 -13.40 -8.15
N CYS A 22 24.10 -13.35 -8.07
CA CYS A 22 24.81 -12.33 -7.30
C CYS A 22 25.03 -11.09 -8.15
N ALA A 23 24.60 -9.93 -7.63
CA ALA A 23 24.83 -8.64 -8.28
C ALA A 23 24.68 -7.49 -7.28
N ASP A 24 25.28 -6.35 -7.64
CA ASP A 24 24.99 -5.07 -7.00
C ASP A 24 23.83 -4.39 -7.74
N LEU A 25 23.04 -3.60 -7.01
CA LEU A 25 21.95 -2.78 -7.57
C LEU A 25 22.27 -1.31 -7.37
N GLY A 26 22.35 -0.56 -8.46
CA GLY A 26 22.55 0.89 -8.46
C GLY A 26 21.24 1.62 -8.62
N ILE A 27 20.93 2.49 -7.66
CA ILE A 27 19.68 3.27 -7.61
C ILE A 27 20.00 4.73 -7.87
N LYS A 28 19.21 5.35 -8.74
CA LYS A 28 19.29 6.78 -9.06
C LYS A 28 17.89 7.34 -9.22
N ASN A 29 17.60 8.45 -8.53
CA ASN A 29 16.28 9.11 -8.55
C ASN A 29 15.12 8.16 -8.23
N GLY A 30 15.35 7.20 -7.30
CA GLY A 30 14.33 6.21 -6.91
C GLY A 30 14.17 5.03 -7.85
N GLU A 31 14.93 4.94 -8.92
CA GLU A 31 14.87 3.85 -9.90
C GLU A 31 16.14 2.99 -9.90
N ILE A 32 16.01 1.70 -10.14
CA ILE A 32 17.14 0.80 -10.38
C ILE A 32 17.65 1.07 -11.80
N THR A 33 18.85 1.66 -11.91
CA THR A 33 19.45 2.05 -13.19
C THR A 33 20.73 1.28 -13.52
N GLY A 34 21.20 0.41 -12.61
CA GLY A 34 22.35 -0.46 -12.81
C GLY A 34 22.19 -1.77 -12.07
N ILE A 35 22.53 -2.88 -12.72
CA ILE A 35 22.59 -4.23 -12.13
C ILE A 35 23.88 -4.88 -12.63
N GLY A 36 24.70 -5.40 -11.73
CA GLY A 36 25.96 -6.08 -12.05
C GLY A 36 27.04 -5.79 -11.04
N ASP A 37 28.30 -5.81 -11.46
CA ASP A 37 29.43 -5.40 -10.62
C ASP A 37 29.57 -3.87 -10.63
N LEU A 38 29.22 -3.23 -9.53
CA LEU A 38 29.28 -1.79 -9.33
C LEU A 38 30.37 -1.38 -8.32
N SER A 39 31.29 -2.29 -8.01
CA SER A 39 32.34 -2.09 -7.00
C SER A 39 33.26 -0.89 -7.29
N ALA A 40 33.43 -0.52 -8.57
CA ALA A 40 34.21 0.62 -9.01
C ALA A 40 33.41 1.94 -9.10
N SER A 41 32.10 1.91 -8.79
CA SER A 41 31.24 3.08 -8.92
C SER A 41 31.29 3.96 -7.67
N GLU A 42 31.43 5.28 -7.88
CA GLU A 42 31.32 6.23 -6.78
C GLU A 42 29.84 6.41 -6.38
N CYS A 43 29.56 6.22 -5.07
CA CYS A 43 28.23 6.39 -4.50
C CYS A 43 28.34 6.92 -3.07
N PRO A 44 27.54 7.93 -2.68
CA PRO A 44 27.56 8.50 -1.34
C PRO A 44 26.99 7.55 -0.28
N ARG A 45 26.20 6.54 -0.71
CA ARG A 45 25.54 5.60 0.19
C ARG A 45 25.61 4.18 -0.37
N VAL A 46 26.25 3.30 0.37
CA VAL A 46 26.33 1.87 0.05
C VAL A 46 25.66 1.08 1.17
N LEU A 47 24.77 0.18 0.79
CA LEU A 47 24.12 -0.79 1.68
C LEU A 47 24.77 -2.15 1.43
N ASP A 48 25.49 -2.68 2.40
CA ASP A 48 26.06 -4.02 2.34
C ASP A 48 24.94 -5.07 2.48
N ALA A 49 24.74 -5.86 1.44
CA ALA A 49 23.80 -6.97 1.39
C ALA A 49 24.51 -8.34 1.34
N THR A 50 25.79 -8.40 1.74
CA THR A 50 26.56 -9.65 1.77
C THR A 50 25.84 -10.70 2.62
N ASN A 51 25.62 -11.90 2.06
CA ASN A 51 24.84 -12.99 2.65
C ASN A 51 23.35 -12.70 2.85
N LEU A 52 22.82 -11.63 2.25
CA LEU A 52 21.40 -11.33 2.25
C LEU A 52 20.78 -11.62 0.87
N VAL A 53 19.47 -11.81 0.87
CA VAL A 53 18.68 -11.91 -0.35
C VAL A 53 18.06 -10.54 -0.62
N VAL A 54 18.17 -10.07 -1.86
CA VAL A 54 17.58 -8.82 -2.33
C VAL A 54 16.43 -9.15 -3.26
N THR A 55 15.22 -8.71 -2.92
CA THR A 55 14.00 -8.96 -3.69
C THR A 55 13.26 -7.65 -3.94
N PRO A 56 12.35 -7.59 -4.92
CA PRO A 56 11.29 -6.57 -4.93
C PRO A 56 10.52 -6.61 -3.62
N GLY A 57 9.99 -5.47 -3.20
CA GLY A 57 9.10 -5.42 -2.04
C GLY A 57 7.85 -6.27 -2.27
N PHE A 58 7.35 -6.92 -1.23
CA PHE A 58 6.16 -7.76 -1.34
C PHE A 58 4.90 -6.92 -1.55
N ILE A 59 3.97 -7.48 -2.32
CA ILE A 59 2.65 -6.91 -2.55
C ILE A 59 1.63 -7.75 -1.78
N ASP A 60 1.01 -7.14 -0.76
CA ASP A 60 -0.12 -7.75 -0.08
C ASP A 60 -1.40 -7.42 -0.86
N ILE A 61 -1.97 -8.44 -1.52
CA ILE A 61 -3.16 -8.29 -2.36
C ILE A 61 -4.47 -8.35 -1.57
N HIS A 62 -4.43 -8.49 -0.26
CA HIS A 62 -5.63 -8.60 0.58
C HIS A 62 -5.38 -8.04 1.98
N SER A 63 -5.38 -6.73 2.10
CA SER A 63 -5.22 -6.01 3.37
C SER A 63 -6.50 -5.27 3.77
N HIS A 64 -6.61 -4.98 5.06
CA HIS A 64 -7.66 -4.16 5.66
C HIS A 64 -7.08 -2.98 6.44
N SER A 65 -5.98 -2.43 5.97
CA SER A 65 -5.32 -1.27 6.57
C SER A 65 -5.96 0.08 6.21
N ASP A 66 -7.11 0.06 5.54
CA ASP A 66 -7.83 1.23 5.01
C ASP A 66 -7.91 2.40 6.00
N PHE A 67 -8.27 2.13 7.25
CA PHE A 67 -8.40 3.14 8.28
C PHE A 67 -7.12 3.27 9.12
N THR A 68 -6.51 2.13 9.46
CA THR A 68 -5.37 2.09 10.37
C THR A 68 -4.13 2.79 9.81
N VAL A 69 -3.97 2.80 8.48
CA VAL A 69 -2.88 3.52 7.80
C VAL A 69 -3.02 5.05 7.92
N LEU A 70 -4.23 5.56 8.10
CA LEU A 70 -4.46 6.98 8.39
C LEU A 70 -4.18 7.32 9.86
N VAL A 71 -4.35 6.35 10.77
CA VAL A 71 -4.02 6.50 12.20
C VAL A 71 -2.51 6.43 12.41
N ASP A 72 -1.83 5.48 11.75
CA ASP A 72 -0.37 5.36 11.78
C ASP A 72 0.20 5.15 10.35
N PRO A 73 0.52 6.24 9.65
CA PRO A 73 1.01 6.17 8.27
C PRO A 73 2.41 5.55 8.15
N ARG A 74 3.10 5.28 9.25
CA ARG A 74 4.39 4.57 9.21
C ARG A 74 4.25 3.12 8.76
N ALA A 75 3.07 2.51 8.87
CA ALA A 75 2.75 1.15 8.44
C ALA A 75 3.81 0.10 8.86
N GLN A 76 4.34 0.25 10.08
CA GLN A 76 5.51 -0.51 10.53
C GLN A 76 5.29 -2.02 10.52
N SER A 77 4.08 -2.50 10.84
CA SER A 77 3.76 -3.92 10.80
C SER A 77 3.98 -4.55 9.43
N SER A 78 3.67 -3.84 8.37
CA SER A 78 3.83 -4.29 6.98
C SER A 78 5.27 -4.10 6.49
N ILE A 79 5.83 -2.92 6.69
CA ILE A 79 7.18 -2.55 6.24
C ILE A 79 8.24 -3.49 6.84
N TYR A 80 8.15 -3.80 8.14
CA TYR A 80 9.11 -4.72 8.78
C TYR A 80 9.00 -6.17 8.32
N GLN A 81 7.95 -6.52 7.59
CA GLN A 81 7.80 -7.83 6.93
C GLN A 81 8.17 -7.79 5.44
N GLY A 82 8.66 -6.64 4.95
CA GLY A 82 9.06 -6.46 3.56
C GLY A 82 7.90 -6.16 2.60
N VAL A 83 6.68 -5.92 3.12
CA VAL A 83 5.54 -5.47 2.31
C VAL A 83 5.73 -3.99 1.99
N THR A 84 5.67 -3.64 0.71
CA THR A 84 5.84 -2.27 0.20
C THR A 84 4.60 -1.75 -0.51
N THR A 85 3.63 -2.62 -0.78
CA THR A 85 2.37 -2.26 -1.44
C THR A 85 1.24 -3.10 -0.86
N GLU A 86 0.13 -2.46 -0.54
CA GLU A 86 -1.10 -3.13 -0.08
C GLU A 86 -2.29 -2.80 -0.97
N LEU A 87 -3.07 -3.84 -1.33
CA LEU A 87 -4.39 -3.68 -1.92
C LEU A 87 -5.41 -3.64 -0.78
N ILE A 88 -6.12 -2.52 -0.63
CA ILE A 88 -7.08 -2.26 0.45
C ILE A 88 -8.50 -2.13 -0.10
N GLY A 89 -9.53 -2.06 0.76
CA GLY A 89 -10.94 -2.04 0.34
C GLY A 89 -11.51 -3.41 0.04
N ASN A 90 -10.91 -4.46 0.59
CA ASN A 90 -11.28 -5.85 0.36
C ASN A 90 -12.57 -6.27 1.10
N CYS A 91 -13.15 -7.40 0.72
CA CYS A 91 -14.30 -8.05 1.37
C CYS A 91 -15.57 -7.16 1.47
N GLY A 92 -15.64 -6.08 0.70
CA GLY A 92 -16.73 -5.12 0.81
C GLY A 92 -16.59 -4.12 1.97
N HIS A 93 -15.48 -4.17 2.71
CA HIS A 93 -15.15 -3.26 3.81
C HIS A 93 -14.17 -2.18 3.33
N GLY A 94 -14.31 -0.96 3.86
CA GLY A 94 -13.38 0.12 3.57
C GLY A 94 -13.87 1.48 4.06
N CYS A 95 -13.12 2.52 3.72
CA CYS A 95 -13.29 3.85 4.28
C CYS A 95 -13.99 4.85 3.35
N ALA A 96 -14.43 4.43 2.16
CA ALA A 96 -15.15 5.31 1.23
C ALA A 96 -15.98 4.52 0.20
N PRO A 97 -17.08 5.09 -0.33
CA PRO A 97 -17.70 6.34 0.13
C PRO A 97 -18.36 6.21 1.51
N ILE A 98 -18.47 7.31 2.25
CA ILE A 98 -19.14 7.40 3.56
C ILE A 98 -20.14 8.55 3.53
N THR A 99 -21.43 8.24 3.43
CA THR A 99 -22.49 9.27 3.40
C THR A 99 -22.96 9.68 4.80
N ASP A 100 -22.83 8.78 5.77
CA ASP A 100 -23.19 8.98 7.17
C ASP A 100 -22.25 8.14 8.04
N PRO A 101 -21.27 8.74 8.74
CA PRO A 101 -20.26 8.00 9.50
C PRO A 101 -20.86 6.98 10.48
N GLU A 102 -21.94 7.29 11.16
CA GLU A 102 -22.54 6.39 12.16
C GLU A 102 -23.00 5.05 11.53
N ARG A 103 -23.45 5.07 10.29
CA ARG A 103 -23.88 3.87 9.56
C ARG A 103 -22.70 3.02 9.05
N PHE A 104 -21.52 3.65 8.87
CA PHE A 104 -20.37 3.00 8.26
C PHE A 104 -19.34 2.46 9.26
N ILE A 105 -19.36 2.92 10.51
CA ILE A 105 -18.38 2.52 11.55
C ILE A 105 -18.25 1.00 11.64
N GLY A 106 -19.35 0.26 11.59
CA GLY A 106 -19.37 -1.21 11.62
C GLY A 106 -18.77 -1.88 10.37
N ASN A 107 -18.55 -1.13 9.28
CA ASN A 107 -17.97 -1.61 8.03
C ASN A 107 -16.51 -1.19 7.84
N ILE A 108 -15.92 -0.52 8.83
CA ILE A 108 -14.53 -0.05 8.81
C ILE A 108 -13.68 -0.92 9.74
N TYR A 109 -12.75 -1.68 9.18
CA TYR A 109 -11.80 -2.44 9.98
C TYR A 109 -10.85 -1.51 10.72
N GLY A 110 -10.59 -1.83 11.99
CA GLY A 110 -9.65 -1.08 12.82
C GLY A 110 -10.10 0.33 13.16
N TYR A 111 -11.41 0.63 13.02
CA TYR A 111 -11.94 1.93 13.42
C TYR A 111 -11.62 2.24 14.89
N THR A 112 -11.12 3.45 15.11
CA THR A 112 -10.93 4.05 16.45
C THR A 112 -11.42 5.49 16.41
N THR A 113 -11.60 6.07 17.59
CA THR A 113 -11.98 7.49 17.72
C THR A 113 -10.78 8.45 17.64
N ASP A 114 -9.58 7.92 17.40
CA ASP A 114 -8.35 8.73 17.34
C ASP A 114 -8.25 9.55 16.06
N LEU A 115 -9.00 9.16 15.03
CA LEU A 115 -9.08 9.86 13.76
C LEU A 115 -10.54 10.21 13.45
N LEU A 116 -10.80 11.50 13.21
CA LEU A 116 -12.08 11.96 12.72
C LEU A 116 -12.23 11.61 11.22
N ILE A 117 -13.38 11.02 10.86
CA ILE A 117 -13.76 10.85 9.45
C ILE A 117 -14.30 12.19 8.96
N ASP A 118 -13.51 12.90 8.16
CA ASP A 118 -13.79 14.21 7.59
C ASP A 118 -13.94 14.18 6.06
N TRP A 119 -14.09 12.99 5.49
CA TRP A 119 -14.32 12.73 4.06
C TRP A 119 -15.63 11.99 3.85
N HIS A 120 -16.24 12.16 2.67
CA HIS A 120 -17.51 11.52 2.27
C HIS A 120 -17.40 10.76 0.96
N SER A 121 -16.70 11.33 -0.01
CA SER A 121 -16.49 10.71 -1.32
C SER A 121 -15.25 9.82 -1.33
N TYR A 122 -15.14 9.02 -2.39
CA TYR A 122 -13.94 8.23 -2.62
C TYR A 122 -12.74 9.11 -2.99
N GLU A 123 -12.97 10.21 -3.72
CA GLU A 123 -11.94 11.18 -4.09
C GLU A 123 -11.33 11.85 -2.85
N GLU A 124 -12.16 12.34 -1.94
CA GLU A 124 -11.70 12.93 -0.67
C GLU A 124 -10.91 11.95 0.18
N TYR A 125 -11.30 10.66 0.19
CA TYR A 125 -10.54 9.62 0.86
C TYR A 125 -9.15 9.41 0.23
N ILE A 126 -9.04 9.40 -1.11
CA ILE A 126 -7.75 9.31 -1.81
C ILE A 126 -6.87 10.53 -1.50
N GLU A 127 -7.44 11.73 -1.46
CA GLU A 127 -6.72 12.93 -1.04
C GLU A 127 -6.22 12.78 0.40
N ARG A 128 -7.06 12.27 1.30
CA ARG A 128 -6.69 12.05 2.70
C ARG A 128 -5.55 11.04 2.87
N LEU A 129 -5.57 9.95 2.09
CA LEU A 129 -4.47 8.97 2.03
C LEU A 129 -3.18 9.61 1.50
N THR A 130 -3.29 10.43 0.45
CA THR A 130 -2.15 11.12 -0.16
C THR A 130 -1.51 12.11 0.82
N ASP A 131 -2.30 12.87 1.54
CA ASP A 131 -1.84 13.85 2.53
C ASP A 131 -1.18 13.17 3.74
N ALA A 132 -1.65 12.00 4.12
CA ALA A 132 -1.07 11.21 5.20
C ALA A 132 0.35 10.71 4.88
N ARG A 133 0.72 10.64 3.59
CA ARG A 133 2.04 10.18 3.10
C ARG A 133 2.48 8.86 3.73
N PRO A 134 1.71 7.79 3.57
CA PRO A 134 2.05 6.51 4.17
C PRO A 134 3.41 6.02 3.68
N ALA A 135 4.12 5.30 4.55
CA ALA A 135 5.42 4.70 4.22
C ALA A 135 5.31 3.50 3.26
N ILE A 136 4.11 3.12 2.88
CA ILE A 136 3.77 1.99 1.99
C ILE A 136 2.93 2.52 0.82
N ASN A 137 3.04 1.88 -0.35
CA ASN A 137 2.13 2.17 -1.46
C ASN A 137 0.77 1.53 -1.20
N LEU A 138 -0.29 2.24 -1.55
CA LEU A 138 -1.66 1.76 -1.40
C LEU A 138 -2.36 1.72 -2.76
N ALA A 139 -3.09 0.64 -3.00
CA ALA A 139 -3.97 0.49 -4.15
C ALA A 139 -5.41 0.24 -3.65
N PRO A 140 -6.20 1.31 -3.44
CA PRO A 140 -7.53 1.18 -2.87
C PRO A 140 -8.55 0.68 -3.89
N LEU A 141 -9.34 -0.33 -3.49
CA LEU A 141 -10.56 -0.76 -4.18
C LEU A 141 -11.75 0.06 -3.70
N ILE A 142 -12.79 0.15 -4.52
CA ILE A 142 -14.09 0.69 -4.09
C ILE A 142 -14.88 -0.45 -3.44
N PRO A 143 -15.12 -0.41 -2.10
CA PRO A 143 -15.76 -1.52 -1.40
C PRO A 143 -17.25 -1.62 -1.74
N ASN A 144 -17.70 -2.78 -2.21
CA ASN A 144 -19.10 -3.01 -2.53
C ASN A 144 -20.04 -2.79 -1.32
N GLY A 145 -19.58 -3.12 -0.10
CA GLY A 145 -20.34 -2.89 1.13
C GLY A 145 -20.62 -1.42 1.37
N ASN A 146 -19.61 -0.56 1.17
CA ASN A 146 -19.79 0.89 1.28
C ASN A 146 -20.78 1.44 0.23
N LEU A 147 -20.67 1.00 -1.03
CA LEU A 147 -21.62 1.38 -2.07
C LEU A 147 -23.04 0.99 -1.68
N ARG A 148 -23.23 -0.23 -1.17
CA ARG A 148 -24.52 -0.70 -0.71
C ARG A 148 -25.05 0.11 0.47
N ILE A 149 -24.23 0.40 1.49
CA ILE A 149 -24.63 1.20 2.65
C ILE A 149 -25.00 2.62 2.21
N ALA A 150 -24.29 3.19 1.25
CA ALA A 150 -24.58 4.53 0.71
C ALA A 150 -25.90 4.57 -0.07
N SER A 151 -26.21 3.51 -0.83
CA SER A 151 -27.33 3.50 -1.78
C SER A 151 -28.62 2.92 -1.19
N VAL A 152 -28.52 1.98 -0.25
CA VAL A 152 -29.68 1.22 0.27
C VAL A 152 -29.87 1.53 1.75
N THR A 153 -31.00 2.13 2.10
CA THR A 153 -31.33 2.47 3.51
C THR A 153 -31.73 1.27 4.34
N ASP A 154 -32.38 0.29 3.75
CA ASP A 154 -32.77 -0.97 4.39
C ASP A 154 -31.93 -2.13 3.87
N HIS A 155 -30.94 -2.55 4.67
CA HIS A 155 -30.00 -3.62 4.31
C HIS A 155 -30.58 -5.03 4.35
N THR A 156 -31.80 -5.20 4.86
CA THR A 156 -32.46 -6.51 4.98
C THR A 156 -33.11 -6.98 3.69
N ARG A 157 -33.27 -6.10 2.71
CA ARG A 157 -33.88 -6.38 1.40
C ARG A 157 -32.88 -6.31 0.24
N ALA A 158 -33.27 -6.83 -0.89
CA ALA A 158 -32.56 -6.62 -2.15
C ALA A 158 -32.61 -5.14 -2.60
N SER A 159 -31.58 -4.71 -3.31
CA SER A 159 -31.56 -3.38 -3.95
C SER A 159 -32.63 -3.29 -5.04
N THR A 160 -33.24 -2.13 -5.21
CA THR A 160 -34.12 -1.80 -6.32
C THR A 160 -33.32 -1.41 -7.57
N GLY A 161 -33.94 -1.39 -8.74
CA GLY A 161 -33.27 -0.96 -9.97
C GLY A 161 -32.73 0.47 -9.91
N SER A 162 -33.37 1.38 -9.16
CA SER A 162 -32.92 2.77 -8.99
C SER A 162 -31.77 2.92 -7.97
N GLU A 163 -31.49 1.91 -7.17
CA GLU A 163 -30.39 1.88 -6.19
C GLU A 163 -29.12 1.21 -6.76
N ILE A 164 -29.20 0.68 -7.98
CA ILE A 164 -28.08 -0.04 -8.64
C ILE A 164 -27.40 0.83 -9.71
N VAL A 165 -27.94 1.97 -10.04
CA VAL A 165 -27.44 2.88 -11.11
C VAL A 165 -26.29 3.77 -10.61
#